data_03b8db0559368c8ecf6ca8726b7dda24
#
_entry.id   03b8db0559368c8ecf6ca8726b7dda24
#
_cell.length_a   1.000
_cell.length_b   1.000
_cell.length_c   1.000
_cell.angle_alpha   90.00
_cell.angle_beta   90.00
_cell.angle_gamma   90.00
#
_symmetry.space_group_name_H-M   'P 1'
#
loop_
_entity.id
_entity.type
_entity.pdbx_description
1 polymer ?
#
loop_
_entity_poly.entity_id
_entity_poly.type
_entity_poly.pdbx_seq_one_letter_code
_entity_poly.pdbx_strand_id
1 'polypeptide(L)'
;MATDDTRNGLLCSRLLRTSCALVVMLCLLIAAIPTPTRPDYDGAYPRYSKQEIRRAIAWSAKKYRLDPALLRAVIKTESDFRQHAVSPKGAVGLMQLTPAAAATLRVSDAYDSIQNIRGGAKQLRHLLNLYEGDLLLALAAYNAGVHRVKDHKVPRIRETRAYVRKVLRNYEVFRSHPKPSPKNEKK
;
A
#
# COMPACT_ATOMS: atom_id res chain seq x y z
N MET A 1 12.74 -70.34 12.72
CA MET A 1 12.39 -69.35 13.74
C MET A 1 12.13 -68.04 13.03
N ALA A 2 10.88 -67.84 12.64
CA ALA A 2 10.42 -66.64 11.92
C ALA A 2 9.33 -66.01 12.78
N THR A 3 9.58 -64.80 13.30
CA THR A 3 8.58 -64.04 14.04
C THR A 3 8.67 -62.58 13.68
N ASP A 4 7.57 -62.14 13.16
CA ASP A 4 6.91 -60.86 13.49
C ASP A 4 7.48 -59.55 12.88
N ASP A 5 7.13 -59.30 11.61
CA ASP A 5 7.31 -57.98 10.97
C ASP A 5 5.99 -57.41 10.39
N THR A 6 4.83 -57.87 10.90
CA THR A 6 3.54 -57.40 10.34
C THR A 6 2.82 -56.36 11.20
N ARG A 7 3.33 -56.00 12.39
CA ARG A 7 2.67 -55.02 13.29
C ARG A 7 3.08 -53.55 13.05
N ASN A 8 4.25 -53.29 12.51
CA ASN A 8 4.75 -51.93 12.31
C ASN A 8 4.19 -51.23 11.05
N GLY A 9 3.74 -51.98 10.05
CA GLY A 9 3.15 -51.42 8.82
C GLY A 9 1.76 -50.82 9.00
N LEU A 10 0.95 -51.33 9.93
CA LEU A 10 -0.43 -50.87 10.14
C LEU A 10 -0.55 -49.62 11.01
N LEU A 11 0.41 -49.35 11.88
CA LEU A 11 0.47 -48.12 12.68
C LEU A 11 0.92 -46.90 11.86
N CYS A 12 1.85 -47.09 10.95
CA CYS A 12 2.35 -46.00 10.08
C CYS A 12 1.26 -45.51 9.10
N SER A 13 0.44 -46.42 8.54
CA SER A 13 -0.64 -46.06 7.61
C SER A 13 -1.82 -45.34 8.28
N ARG A 14 -2.08 -45.59 9.56
CA ARG A 14 -3.14 -44.90 10.31
C ARG A 14 -2.72 -43.47 10.70
N LEU A 15 -1.47 -43.25 11.08
CA LEU A 15 -0.93 -41.90 11.42
C LEU A 15 -0.85 -40.96 10.19
N LEU A 16 -0.51 -41.51 9.02
CA LEU A 16 -0.52 -40.71 7.79
C LEU A 16 -1.92 -40.25 7.34
N ARG A 17 -2.93 -41.15 7.53
CA ARG A 17 -4.33 -40.81 7.15
C ARG A 17 -4.96 -39.77 8.08
N THR A 18 -4.64 -39.78 9.36
CA THR A 18 -5.14 -38.76 10.32
C THR A 18 -4.47 -37.38 10.09
N SER A 19 -3.19 -37.36 9.74
CA SER A 19 -2.48 -36.12 9.43
C SER A 19 -3.02 -35.44 8.15
N CYS A 20 -3.32 -36.22 7.11
CA CYS A 20 -3.88 -35.72 5.87
C CYS A 20 -5.30 -35.14 6.05
N ALA A 21 -6.15 -35.82 6.86
CA ALA A 21 -7.50 -35.34 7.17
C ALA A 21 -7.48 -34.01 7.97
N LEU A 22 -6.56 -33.87 8.92
CA LEU A 22 -6.37 -32.63 9.69
C LEU A 22 -5.90 -31.46 8.82
N VAL A 23 -4.97 -31.71 7.88
CA VAL A 23 -4.50 -30.69 6.94
C VAL A 23 -5.61 -30.26 5.98
N VAL A 24 -6.39 -31.21 5.45
CA VAL A 24 -7.54 -30.90 4.58
C VAL A 24 -8.62 -30.12 5.33
N MET A 25 -8.91 -30.49 6.60
CA MET A 25 -9.88 -29.79 7.44
C MET A 25 -9.39 -28.37 7.79
N LEU A 26 -8.10 -28.20 8.05
CA LEU A 26 -7.48 -26.88 8.29
C LEU A 26 -7.51 -26.01 7.03
N CYS A 27 -7.27 -26.59 5.84
CA CYS A 27 -7.40 -25.88 4.55
C CYS A 27 -8.85 -25.48 4.26
N LEU A 28 -9.83 -26.29 4.62
CA LEU A 28 -11.26 -25.96 4.47
C LEU A 28 -11.70 -24.86 5.45
N LEU A 29 -11.13 -24.82 6.66
CA LEU A 29 -11.38 -23.74 7.62
C LEU A 29 -10.76 -22.41 7.18
N ILE A 30 -9.62 -22.43 6.48
CA ILE A 30 -8.99 -21.22 5.92
C ILE A 30 -9.80 -20.71 4.71
N ALA A 31 -10.43 -21.59 3.94
CA ALA A 31 -11.31 -21.22 2.83
C ALA A 31 -12.64 -20.56 3.29
N ALA A 32 -13.00 -20.70 4.57
CA ALA A 32 -14.18 -20.08 5.16
C ALA A 32 -13.92 -18.69 5.79
N ILE A 33 -12.68 -18.17 5.72
CA ILE A 33 -12.43 -16.77 6.06
C ILE A 33 -13.11 -15.95 4.95
N PRO A 34 -14.18 -15.18 5.25
CA PRO A 34 -14.78 -14.33 4.25
C PRO A 34 -13.69 -13.41 3.72
N THR A 35 -13.37 -13.53 2.44
CA THR A 35 -12.57 -12.51 1.77
C THR A 35 -13.25 -11.19 2.09
N PRO A 36 -12.52 -10.14 2.54
CA PRO A 36 -13.14 -8.86 2.77
C PRO A 36 -13.84 -8.47 1.46
N THR A 37 -15.16 -8.63 1.44
CA THR A 37 -15.98 -8.16 0.35
C THR A 37 -15.62 -6.70 0.17
N ARG A 38 -15.24 -6.33 -1.05
CA ARG A 38 -15.10 -4.95 -1.47
C ARG A 38 -16.34 -4.24 -0.93
N PRO A 39 -16.23 -3.28 0.00
CA PRO A 39 -17.41 -2.58 0.46
C PRO A 39 -18.06 -2.02 -0.79
N ASP A 40 -19.30 -2.42 -1.05
CA ASP A 40 -20.06 -1.93 -2.18
C ASP A 40 -20.08 -0.41 -2.05
N TYR A 41 -19.38 0.24 -2.97
CA TYR A 41 -19.27 1.68 -2.97
C TYR A 41 -20.59 2.23 -3.52
N ASP A 42 -21.54 2.48 -2.60
CA ASP A 42 -22.88 3.00 -2.87
C ASP A 42 -22.95 4.54 -2.98
N GLY A 43 -21.81 5.21 -3.13
CA GLY A 43 -21.74 6.67 -3.16
C GLY A 43 -21.56 7.32 -1.78
N ALA A 44 -21.37 6.53 -0.71
CA ALA A 44 -21.26 7.01 0.66
C ALA A 44 -20.02 7.94 0.90
N TYR A 45 -19.01 7.90 0.03
CA TYR A 45 -17.82 8.73 0.18
C TYR A 45 -17.84 9.96 -0.74
N PRO A 46 -17.49 11.15 -0.23
CA PRO A 46 -17.50 12.36 -1.03
C PRO A 46 -16.52 12.29 -2.20
N ARG A 47 -16.96 12.71 -3.38
CA ARG A 47 -16.08 12.93 -4.52
C ARG A 47 -15.64 14.38 -4.56
N TYR A 48 -14.36 14.60 -4.44
CA TYR A 48 -13.76 15.92 -4.54
C TYR A 48 -13.50 16.30 -6.00
N SER A 49 -13.68 17.56 -6.34
CA SER A 49 -13.32 18.11 -7.64
C SER A 49 -11.80 18.04 -7.87
N LYS A 50 -11.39 18.10 -9.14
CA LYS A 50 -9.95 18.19 -9.48
C LYS A 50 -9.26 19.37 -8.82
N GLN A 51 -9.98 20.45 -8.54
CA GLN A 51 -9.45 21.64 -7.89
C GLN A 51 -9.19 21.43 -6.42
N GLU A 52 -10.14 20.78 -5.70
CA GLU A 52 -9.98 20.43 -4.29
C GLU A 52 -8.81 19.45 -4.08
N ILE A 53 -8.70 18.42 -4.93
CA ILE A 53 -7.54 17.50 -4.90
C ILE A 53 -6.22 18.27 -5.12
N ARG A 54 -6.17 19.20 -6.08
CA ARG A 54 -4.97 20.03 -6.28
C ARG A 54 -4.65 20.89 -5.06
N ARG A 55 -5.67 21.50 -4.42
CA ARG A 55 -5.49 22.29 -3.19
C ARG A 55 -4.95 21.40 -2.05
N ALA A 56 -5.49 20.20 -1.88
CA ALA A 56 -5.03 19.24 -0.88
C ALA A 56 -3.57 18.82 -1.10
N ILE A 57 -3.18 18.54 -2.35
CA ILE A 57 -1.80 18.22 -2.71
C ILE A 57 -0.88 19.41 -2.40
N ALA A 58 -1.24 20.63 -2.82
CA ALA A 58 -0.43 21.83 -2.58
C ALA A 58 -0.27 22.11 -1.08
N TRP A 59 -1.37 22.01 -0.32
CA TRP A 59 -1.33 22.17 1.13
C TRP A 59 -0.44 21.12 1.82
N SER A 60 -0.59 19.84 1.43
CA SER A 60 0.18 18.75 2.01
C SER A 60 1.67 18.85 1.66
N ALA A 61 1.98 19.24 0.42
CA ALA A 61 3.35 19.50 -0.03
C ALA A 61 4.00 20.59 0.83
N LYS A 62 3.31 21.72 1.01
CA LYS A 62 3.79 22.82 1.87
C LYS A 62 3.96 22.37 3.32
N LYS A 63 2.95 21.72 3.90
CA LYS A 63 2.93 21.26 5.29
C LYS A 63 4.06 20.30 5.60
N TYR A 64 4.34 19.37 4.71
CA TYR A 64 5.35 18.33 4.89
C TYR A 64 6.67 18.60 4.15
N ARG A 65 6.86 19.83 3.63
CA ARG A 65 8.09 20.22 2.90
C ARG A 65 8.46 19.23 1.79
N LEU A 66 7.46 18.85 0.98
CA LEU A 66 7.62 17.97 -0.17
C LEU A 66 7.45 18.77 -1.47
N ASP A 67 8.07 18.29 -2.55
CA ASP A 67 7.77 18.81 -3.88
C ASP A 67 6.34 18.38 -4.28
N PRO A 68 5.45 19.33 -4.67
CA PRO A 68 4.12 18.99 -5.16
C PRO A 68 4.13 18.06 -6.37
N ALA A 69 5.14 18.13 -7.22
CA ALA A 69 5.31 17.25 -8.36
C ALA A 69 5.58 15.80 -7.89
N LEU A 70 6.36 15.61 -6.81
CA LEU A 70 6.60 14.31 -6.22
C LEU A 70 5.31 13.70 -5.66
N LEU A 71 4.51 14.47 -4.91
CA LEU A 71 3.22 13.97 -4.41
C LEU A 71 2.29 13.56 -5.56
N ARG A 72 2.23 14.36 -6.62
CA ARG A 72 1.45 14.02 -7.82
C ARG A 72 1.95 12.74 -8.48
N ALA A 73 3.26 12.52 -8.52
CA ALA A 73 3.88 11.33 -9.09
C ALA A 73 3.53 10.06 -8.29
N VAL A 74 3.57 10.14 -6.96
CA VAL A 74 3.14 9.05 -6.09
C VAL A 74 1.66 8.76 -6.31
N ILE A 75 0.77 9.75 -6.23
CA ILE A 75 -0.68 9.58 -6.46
C ILE A 75 -0.96 8.97 -7.85
N LYS A 76 -0.29 9.46 -8.90
CA LYS A 76 -0.41 8.90 -10.26
C LYS A 76 0.00 7.43 -10.32
N THR A 77 1.03 7.06 -9.59
CA THR A 77 1.55 5.69 -9.57
C THR A 77 0.66 4.76 -8.76
N GLU A 78 0.16 5.21 -7.62
CA GLU A 78 -0.66 4.44 -6.69
C GLU A 78 -2.09 4.19 -7.19
N SER A 79 -2.75 5.23 -7.66
CA SER A 79 -4.19 5.15 -7.96
C SER A 79 -4.57 5.66 -9.34
N ASP A 80 -3.65 6.27 -10.08
CA ASP A 80 -3.98 7.04 -11.30
C ASP A 80 -5.02 8.14 -11.03
N PHE A 81 -4.92 8.80 -9.87
CA PHE A 81 -5.89 9.79 -9.37
C PHE A 81 -7.31 9.25 -9.17
N ARG A 82 -7.51 7.94 -9.07
CA ARG A 82 -8.79 7.34 -8.71
C ARG A 82 -9.01 7.48 -7.21
N GLN A 83 -9.96 8.33 -6.81
CA GLN A 83 -10.16 8.73 -5.42
C GLN A 83 -10.50 7.56 -4.49
N HIS A 84 -11.26 6.59 -4.98
CA HIS A 84 -11.72 5.44 -4.19
C HIS A 84 -11.12 4.13 -4.70
N ALA A 85 -9.87 4.18 -5.17
CA ALA A 85 -9.16 2.97 -5.58
C ALA A 85 -8.96 2.04 -4.37
N VAL A 86 -9.23 0.75 -4.56
CA VAL A 86 -8.95 -0.30 -3.58
C VAL A 86 -8.08 -1.35 -4.23
N SER A 87 -6.96 -1.69 -3.59
CA SER A 87 -6.08 -2.75 -4.06
C SER A 87 -6.52 -4.12 -3.53
N PRO A 88 -6.07 -5.23 -4.14
CA PRO A 88 -6.32 -6.58 -3.63
C PRO A 88 -5.80 -6.80 -2.19
N LYS A 89 -4.83 -5.99 -1.75
CA LYS A 89 -4.26 -6.03 -0.39
C LYS A 89 -4.98 -5.08 0.58
N GLY A 90 -6.12 -4.50 0.19
CA GLY A 90 -6.92 -3.60 1.02
C GLY A 90 -6.33 -2.20 1.20
N ALA A 91 -5.35 -1.80 0.37
CA ALA A 91 -4.89 -0.41 0.36
C ALA A 91 -5.90 0.49 -0.36
N VAL A 92 -6.15 1.69 0.16
CA VAL A 92 -7.28 2.55 -0.23
C VAL A 92 -6.83 3.93 -0.67
N GLY A 93 -7.58 4.50 -1.60
CA GLY A 93 -7.58 5.91 -1.96
C GLY A 93 -6.42 6.33 -2.86
N LEU A 94 -6.24 7.66 -2.94
CA LEU A 94 -5.30 8.29 -3.87
C LEU A 94 -3.83 7.89 -3.64
N MET A 95 -3.43 7.70 -2.39
CA MET A 95 -2.07 7.34 -2.00
C MET A 95 -1.97 5.90 -1.45
N GLN A 96 -3.01 5.08 -1.65
CA GLN A 96 -3.05 3.65 -1.33
C GLN A 96 -2.59 3.33 0.10
N LEU A 97 -3.24 3.95 1.07
CA LEU A 97 -2.96 3.66 2.48
C LEU A 97 -3.56 2.31 2.87
N THR A 98 -2.75 1.44 3.43
CA THR A 98 -3.25 0.21 4.07
C THR A 98 -3.94 0.55 5.39
N PRO A 99 -4.85 -0.29 5.92
CA PRO A 99 -5.49 -0.06 7.22
C PRO A 99 -4.48 0.16 8.35
N ALA A 100 -3.38 -0.60 8.38
CA ALA A 100 -2.32 -0.45 9.36
C ALA A 100 -1.60 0.90 9.23
N ALA A 101 -1.31 1.34 7.99
CA ALA A 101 -0.70 2.65 7.74
C ALA A 101 -1.67 3.78 8.16
N ALA A 102 -2.95 3.69 7.80
CA ALA A 102 -3.97 4.68 8.18
C ALA A 102 -4.03 4.83 9.71
N ALA A 103 -4.08 3.73 10.46
CA ALA A 103 -4.07 3.74 11.91
C ALA A 103 -2.82 4.43 12.49
N THR A 104 -1.62 4.06 12.03
CA THR A 104 -0.34 4.64 12.46
C THR A 104 -0.26 6.14 12.17
N LEU A 105 -0.79 6.56 11.02
CA LEU A 105 -0.79 7.95 10.57
C LEU A 105 -1.90 8.80 11.21
N ARG A 106 -2.82 8.15 11.95
CA ARG A 106 -4.03 8.76 12.53
C ARG A 106 -4.97 9.33 11.47
N VAL A 107 -5.15 8.58 10.38
CA VAL A 107 -6.14 8.84 9.34
C VAL A 107 -7.43 8.16 9.78
N SER A 108 -8.46 8.93 10.11
CA SER A 108 -9.74 8.41 10.61
C SER A 108 -10.57 7.77 9.51
N ASP A 109 -10.47 8.30 8.29
CA ASP A 109 -11.12 7.75 7.11
C ASP A 109 -10.14 7.77 5.92
N ALA A 110 -9.69 6.59 5.51
CA ALA A 110 -8.77 6.44 4.38
C ALA A 110 -9.49 6.58 3.02
N TYR A 111 -10.82 6.52 2.97
CA TYR A 111 -11.61 6.77 1.77
C TYR A 111 -11.82 8.27 1.52
N ASP A 112 -11.73 9.10 2.56
CA ASP A 112 -11.69 10.56 2.39
C ASP A 112 -10.39 10.96 1.68
N SER A 113 -10.52 11.49 0.45
CA SER A 113 -9.37 11.82 -0.40
C SER A 113 -8.44 12.86 0.22
N ILE A 114 -8.97 13.79 1.00
CA ILE A 114 -8.17 14.85 1.62
C ILE A 114 -7.34 14.26 2.77
N GLN A 115 -7.94 13.42 3.62
CA GLN A 115 -7.24 12.74 4.70
C GLN A 115 -6.21 11.76 4.14
N ASN A 116 -6.56 11.03 3.07
CA ASN A 116 -5.68 10.10 2.39
C ASN A 116 -4.41 10.77 1.86
N ILE A 117 -4.56 11.92 1.16
CA ILE A 117 -3.41 12.71 0.67
C ILE A 117 -2.56 13.21 1.85
N ARG A 118 -3.18 13.71 2.92
CA ARG A 118 -2.45 14.20 4.11
C ARG A 118 -1.67 13.07 4.78
N GLY A 119 -2.30 11.91 4.98
CA GLY A 119 -1.67 10.73 5.57
C GLY A 119 -0.50 10.22 4.74
N GLY A 120 -0.70 10.02 3.43
CA GLY A 120 0.35 9.57 2.53
C GLY A 120 1.53 10.54 2.41
N ALA A 121 1.26 11.85 2.38
CA ALA A 121 2.29 12.88 2.40
C ALA A 121 3.10 12.87 3.71
N LYS A 122 2.43 12.69 4.85
CA LYS A 122 3.08 12.52 6.16
C LYS A 122 3.99 11.29 6.17
N GLN A 123 3.51 10.17 5.65
CA GLN A 123 4.30 8.94 5.52
C GLN A 123 5.53 9.14 4.63
N LEU A 124 5.35 9.73 3.45
CA LEU A 124 6.46 9.99 2.53
C LEU A 124 7.53 10.90 3.15
N ARG A 125 7.13 11.94 3.89
CA ARG A 125 8.07 12.79 4.62
C ARG A 125 8.79 12.01 5.72
N HIS A 126 8.08 11.19 6.48
CA HIS A 126 8.70 10.33 7.50
C HIS A 126 9.78 9.43 6.89
N LEU A 127 9.48 8.79 5.76
CA LEU A 127 10.43 7.92 5.07
C LEU A 127 11.63 8.70 4.50
N LEU A 128 11.41 9.88 3.93
CA LEU A 128 12.51 10.74 3.50
C LEU A 128 13.42 11.16 4.66
N ASN A 129 12.85 11.43 5.83
CA ASN A 129 13.66 11.73 7.02
C ASN A 129 14.42 10.48 7.50
N LEU A 130 13.78 9.31 7.50
CA LEU A 130 14.39 8.04 7.90
C LEU A 130 15.60 7.67 7.02
N TYR A 131 15.54 8.00 5.73
CA TYR A 131 16.60 7.72 4.77
C TYR A 131 17.40 8.98 4.37
N GLU A 132 17.49 9.97 5.25
CA GLU A 132 18.34 11.16 5.09
C GLU A 132 18.17 11.91 3.76
N GLY A 133 16.95 11.86 3.21
CA GLY A 133 16.60 12.48 1.93
C GLY A 133 16.78 11.57 0.71
N ASP A 134 17.31 10.35 0.87
CA ASP A 134 17.39 9.40 -0.25
C ASP A 134 15.99 9.03 -0.77
N LEU A 135 15.65 9.60 -1.91
CA LEU A 135 14.35 9.42 -2.55
C LEU A 135 14.13 7.97 -3.01
N LEU A 136 15.17 7.28 -3.46
CA LEU A 136 15.04 5.89 -3.95
C LEU A 136 14.67 4.95 -2.82
N LEU A 137 15.35 5.08 -1.68
CA LEU A 137 15.09 4.29 -0.49
C LEU A 137 13.72 4.62 0.12
N ALA A 138 13.38 5.91 0.20
CA ALA A 138 12.08 6.35 0.70
C ALA A 138 10.92 5.79 -0.13
N LEU A 139 11.01 5.84 -1.46
CA LEU A 139 10.00 5.28 -2.36
C LEU A 139 9.95 3.75 -2.29
N ALA A 140 11.09 3.09 -2.17
CA ALA A 140 11.14 1.64 -1.98
C ALA A 140 10.46 1.22 -0.68
N ALA A 141 10.72 1.95 0.41
CA ALA A 141 10.09 1.71 1.70
C ALA A 141 8.60 2.05 1.70
N TYR A 142 8.18 3.06 0.95
CA TYR A 142 6.76 3.40 0.79
C TYR A 142 5.98 2.22 0.19
N ASN A 143 6.53 1.60 -0.85
CA ASN A 143 5.89 0.48 -1.54
C ASN A 143 6.04 -0.86 -0.81
N ALA A 144 7.25 -1.19 -0.34
CA ALA A 144 7.57 -2.51 0.20
C ALA A 144 7.52 -2.59 1.73
N GLY A 145 7.47 -1.46 2.42
CA GLY A 145 7.66 -1.35 3.86
C GLY A 145 9.15 -1.23 4.26
N VAL A 146 9.39 -0.53 5.38
CA VAL A 146 10.74 -0.25 5.90
C VAL A 146 11.56 -1.51 6.16
N HIS A 147 10.91 -2.60 6.61
CA HIS A 147 11.58 -3.88 6.91
C HIS A 147 12.22 -4.55 5.69
N ARG A 148 11.81 -4.18 4.47
CA ARG A 148 12.36 -4.71 3.23
C ARG A 148 13.55 -3.92 2.70
N VAL A 149 13.74 -2.68 3.17
CA VAL A 149 14.89 -1.83 2.82
C VAL A 149 15.98 -2.08 3.83
N LYS A 150 16.94 -2.94 3.47
CA LYS A 150 18.09 -3.32 4.31
C LYS A 150 19.38 -2.80 3.70
N ASP A 151 20.39 -2.57 4.53
CA ASP A 151 21.74 -2.16 4.13
C ASP A 151 21.76 -0.92 3.21
N HIS A 152 20.84 0.02 3.43
CA HIS A 152 20.65 1.21 2.57
C HIS A 152 20.58 0.88 1.07
N LYS A 153 19.85 -0.21 0.72
CA LYS A 153 19.70 -0.63 -0.68
C LYS A 153 18.23 -0.82 -1.05
N VAL A 154 17.89 -0.41 -2.27
CA VAL A 154 16.57 -0.73 -2.85
C VAL A 154 16.46 -2.26 -2.97
N PRO A 155 15.42 -2.89 -2.38
CA PRO A 155 15.30 -4.34 -2.36
C PRO A 155 15.21 -4.92 -3.78
N ARG A 156 15.73 -6.15 -3.94
CA ARG A 156 15.68 -6.87 -5.24
C ARG A 156 14.28 -7.41 -5.58
N ILE A 157 13.24 -6.74 -5.12
CA ILE A 157 11.83 -7.07 -5.40
C ILE A 157 11.44 -6.41 -6.71
N ARG A 158 11.05 -7.22 -7.70
CA ARG A 158 10.69 -6.75 -9.06
C ARG A 158 9.60 -5.67 -9.03
N GLU A 159 8.55 -5.88 -8.23
CA GLU A 159 7.44 -4.95 -8.05
C GLU A 159 7.94 -3.60 -7.52
N THR A 160 8.72 -3.61 -6.44
CA THR A 160 9.24 -2.38 -5.80
C THR A 160 10.16 -1.59 -6.74
N ARG A 161 11.05 -2.27 -7.46
CA ARG A 161 11.92 -1.60 -8.45
C ARG A 161 11.12 -0.99 -9.60
N ALA A 162 10.06 -1.69 -10.06
CA ALA A 162 9.17 -1.14 -11.08
C ALA A 162 8.39 0.07 -10.57
N TYR A 163 7.92 0.02 -9.31
CA TYR A 163 7.28 1.13 -8.63
C TYR A 163 8.17 2.36 -8.56
N VAL A 164 9.38 2.22 -8.03
CA VAL A 164 10.34 3.34 -7.92
C VAL A 164 10.58 3.99 -9.28
N ARG A 165 10.87 3.19 -10.31
CA ARG A 165 11.06 3.71 -11.68
C ARG A 165 9.83 4.44 -12.21
N LYS A 166 8.62 3.93 -11.92
CA LYS A 166 7.36 4.54 -12.38
C LYS A 166 7.13 5.89 -11.69
N VAL A 167 7.38 5.97 -10.37
CA VAL A 167 7.26 7.24 -9.64
C VAL A 167 8.25 8.26 -10.17
N LEU A 168 9.51 7.89 -10.37
CA LEU A 168 10.53 8.81 -10.88
C LEU A 168 10.19 9.36 -12.27
N ARG A 169 9.74 8.50 -13.20
CA ARG A 169 9.27 8.97 -14.53
C ARG A 169 8.10 9.94 -14.40
N ASN A 170 7.11 9.65 -13.57
CA ASN A 170 5.99 10.55 -13.36
C ASN A 170 6.44 11.86 -12.71
N TYR A 171 7.43 11.80 -11.82
CA TYR A 171 7.99 12.97 -11.16
C TYR A 171 8.66 13.91 -12.16
N GLU A 172 9.49 13.41 -13.05
CA GLU A 172 10.09 14.21 -14.13
C GLU A 172 9.03 14.87 -15.03
N VAL A 173 8.00 14.11 -15.42
CA VAL A 173 6.89 14.67 -16.23
C VAL A 173 6.17 15.81 -15.48
N PHE A 174 5.92 15.66 -14.18
CA PHE A 174 5.22 16.68 -13.42
C PHE A 174 6.10 17.88 -13.05
N ARG A 175 7.41 17.72 -12.99
CA ARG A 175 8.35 18.82 -12.81
C ARG A 175 8.49 19.66 -14.08
N SER A 176 8.60 19.00 -15.23
CA SER A 176 8.75 19.71 -16.52
C SER A 176 7.46 20.42 -16.95
N HIS A 177 6.29 19.98 -16.45
CA HIS A 177 4.99 20.59 -16.73
C HIS A 177 4.27 20.97 -15.42
N PRO A 178 4.78 21.97 -14.68
CA PRO A 178 4.15 22.40 -13.45
C PRO A 178 2.77 22.98 -13.74
N LYS A 179 1.71 22.31 -13.25
CA LYS A 179 0.39 22.94 -13.28
C LYS A 179 0.38 24.12 -12.31
N PRO A 180 -0.17 25.29 -12.70
CA PRO A 180 -0.25 26.45 -11.84
C PRO A 180 -0.92 26.06 -10.50
N SER A 181 -0.31 26.55 -9.41
CA SER A 181 -0.94 26.45 -8.09
C SER A 181 -2.32 27.10 -8.15
N PRO A 182 -3.36 26.54 -7.53
CA PRO A 182 -4.65 27.18 -7.47
C PRO A 182 -4.45 28.56 -6.83
N LYS A 183 -4.66 29.62 -7.59
CA LYS A 183 -4.65 31.00 -7.06
C LYS A 183 -5.66 31.04 -5.91
N ASN A 184 -5.26 31.66 -4.78
CA ASN A 184 -6.21 32.06 -3.78
C ASN A 184 -7.16 33.05 -4.44
N GLU A 185 -8.30 32.61 -4.89
CA GLU A 185 -9.41 33.50 -5.16
C GLU A 185 -9.84 34.04 -3.79
N LYS A 186 -9.34 35.21 -3.46
CA LYS A 186 -9.91 36.01 -2.38
C LYS A 186 -11.36 36.28 -2.78
N LYS A 187 -12.30 35.75 -2.01
CA LYS A 187 -13.62 36.32 -1.89
C LYS A 187 -13.54 37.58 -1.08
#